data_3168a4b2a69ac6f04957ad0a221aa155
#
_entry.id   3168a4b2a69ac6f04957ad0a221aa155
#
_cell.length_a   1.000
_cell.length_b   1.000
_cell.length_c   1.000
_cell.angle_alpha   90.00
_cell.angle_beta   90.00
_cell.angle_gamma   90.00
#
_symmetry.space_group_name_H-M   'P 1'
#
loop_
_entity.id
_entity.type
_entity.pdbx_description
1 polymer ?
#
loop_
_entity_poly.entity_id
_entity_poly.type
_entity_poly.pdbx_seq_one_letter_code
_entity_poly.pdbx_strand_id
1 'polypeptide(L)'
;RVIVAANNRARHMFDVMDISHLVGCRTNDVAINWPLVGMVMETGTAESKEFTMHGILLSIRILPVIPRPKAGCAIVILQDITELRKKDEELLIKSVVIKEIHHRVKNNLQTIASLLRLQERRAQCDETKIVLRDCVNRVNSIAIVHEYLSQQDTGLIDVGKVAKGIYQAI
;
A
#
# COMPACT_ATOMS: atom_id res chain seq x y z
N ARG A 1 -27.49 -12.93 23.12
CA ARG A 1 -26.63 -11.80 23.51
C ARG A 1 -27.32 -10.52 23.11
N VAL A 2 -27.13 -9.43 23.88
CA VAL A 2 -27.81 -8.15 23.70
C VAL A 2 -26.77 -7.02 23.69
N ILE A 3 -27.01 -6.00 22.89
CA ILE A 3 -26.17 -4.80 22.84
C ILE A 3 -26.57 -3.92 24.03
N VAL A 4 -25.67 -3.70 24.97
CA VAL A 4 -25.94 -2.95 26.21
C VAL A 4 -25.62 -1.46 26.10
N ALA A 5 -24.70 -1.07 25.22
CA ALA A 5 -24.32 0.32 25.02
C ALA A 5 -23.79 0.55 23.59
N ALA A 6 -24.05 1.75 23.09
CA ALA A 6 -23.50 2.22 21.83
C ALA A 6 -23.24 3.73 21.92
N ASN A 7 -22.13 4.20 21.35
CA ASN A 7 -21.86 5.63 21.25
C ASN A 7 -22.68 6.28 20.12
N ASN A 8 -22.71 7.60 20.07
CA ASN A 8 -23.52 8.32 19.07
C ASN A 8 -23.08 8.02 17.63
N ARG A 9 -21.78 7.80 17.40
CA ARG A 9 -21.25 7.49 16.07
C ARG A 9 -21.66 6.10 15.59
N ALA A 10 -21.67 5.11 16.49
CA ALA A 10 -22.19 3.78 16.20
C ALA A 10 -23.71 3.85 15.90
N ARG A 11 -24.48 4.58 16.70
CA ARG A 11 -25.93 4.77 16.45
C ARG A 11 -26.16 5.36 15.06
N HIS A 12 -25.48 6.46 14.74
CA HIS A 12 -25.62 7.11 13.43
C HIS A 12 -25.22 6.18 12.27
N MET A 13 -24.16 5.40 12.42
CA MET A 13 -23.74 4.42 11.40
C MET A 13 -24.83 3.37 11.16
N PHE A 14 -25.47 2.89 12.22
CA PHE A 14 -26.53 1.90 12.12
C PHE A 14 -27.88 2.49 11.67
N ASP A 15 -28.16 3.77 11.98
CA ASP A 15 -29.33 4.48 11.45
C ASP A 15 -29.26 4.62 9.92
N VAL A 16 -28.08 4.88 9.36
CA VAL A 16 -27.85 4.89 7.90
C VAL A 16 -28.07 3.51 7.28
N MET A 17 -28.01 2.44 8.09
CA MET A 17 -28.22 1.05 7.67
C MET A 17 -29.65 0.55 8.03
N ASP A 18 -30.61 1.46 8.26
CA ASP A 18 -32.00 1.18 8.64
C ASP A 18 -32.17 0.44 9.97
N ILE A 19 -31.21 0.53 10.89
CA ILE A 19 -31.27 -0.09 12.22
C ILE A 19 -31.43 1.01 13.29
N SER A 20 -32.67 1.43 13.54
CA SER A 20 -33.01 2.60 14.38
C SER A 20 -32.85 2.41 15.90
N HIS A 21 -32.74 1.20 16.42
CA HIS A 21 -32.61 0.91 17.84
C HIS A 21 -31.54 -0.10 18.16
N LEU A 22 -30.27 0.36 18.19
CA LEU A 22 -29.13 -0.52 18.40
C LEU A 22 -29.03 -1.10 19.82
N VAL A 23 -29.32 -0.26 20.85
CA VAL A 23 -29.26 -0.67 22.26
C VAL A 23 -30.50 -1.45 22.63
N GLY A 24 -30.34 -2.62 23.25
CA GLY A 24 -31.41 -3.52 23.57
C GLY A 24 -31.71 -4.58 22.49
N CYS A 25 -31.21 -4.40 21.28
CA CYS A 25 -31.37 -5.42 20.23
C CYS A 25 -30.58 -6.67 20.55
N ARG A 26 -31.10 -7.81 20.10
CA ARG A 26 -30.34 -9.05 20.08
C ARG A 26 -29.28 -8.98 18.99
N THR A 27 -28.13 -9.53 19.28
CA THR A 27 -27.02 -9.52 18.32
C THR A 27 -27.40 -10.16 16.99
N ASN A 28 -28.31 -11.13 16.96
CA ASN A 28 -28.74 -11.81 15.72
C ASN A 28 -29.64 -10.94 14.81
N ASP A 29 -30.21 -9.87 15.36
CA ASP A 29 -31.12 -8.98 14.63
C ASP A 29 -30.34 -7.85 13.91
N VAL A 30 -29.05 -7.77 14.12
CA VAL A 30 -28.16 -6.76 13.57
C VAL A 30 -27.15 -7.45 12.65
N ALA A 31 -26.98 -6.98 11.43
CA ALA A 31 -26.17 -7.60 10.37
C ALA A 31 -24.65 -7.50 10.59
N ILE A 32 -24.18 -7.78 11.81
CA ILE A 32 -22.75 -7.87 12.14
C ILE A 32 -22.35 -9.35 12.22
N ASN A 33 -21.08 -9.66 11.99
CA ASN A 33 -20.56 -11.03 12.09
C ASN A 33 -20.48 -11.50 13.56
N TRP A 34 -21.64 -11.82 14.14
CA TRP A 34 -21.78 -12.22 15.53
C TRP A 34 -21.12 -13.55 15.93
N PRO A 35 -20.94 -14.54 15.03
CA PRO A 35 -20.11 -15.70 15.32
C PRO A 35 -18.71 -15.32 15.80
N LEU A 36 -18.11 -14.28 15.21
CA LEU A 36 -16.80 -13.77 15.61
C LEU A 36 -16.81 -13.19 17.05
N VAL A 37 -17.88 -12.46 17.43
CA VAL A 37 -18.06 -11.97 18.82
C VAL A 37 -18.17 -13.15 19.79
N GLY A 38 -18.87 -14.21 19.38
CA GLY A 38 -18.96 -15.45 20.16
C GLY A 38 -17.63 -16.08 20.43
N MET A 39 -16.85 -16.24 19.39
CA MET A 39 -15.52 -16.82 19.46
C MET A 39 -14.57 -16.01 20.34
N VAL A 40 -14.55 -14.68 20.20
CA VAL A 40 -13.73 -13.78 21.05
C VAL A 40 -14.11 -13.89 22.52
N MET A 41 -15.41 -14.01 22.82
CA MET A 41 -15.87 -14.16 24.20
C MET A 41 -15.50 -15.52 24.82
N GLU A 42 -15.38 -16.57 24.00
CA GLU A 42 -15.01 -17.92 24.43
C GLU A 42 -13.49 -18.09 24.56
N THR A 43 -12.74 -17.58 23.58
CA THR A 43 -11.28 -17.70 23.54
C THR A 43 -10.55 -16.66 24.39
N GLY A 44 -11.19 -15.51 24.67
CA GLY A 44 -10.57 -14.39 25.36
C GLY A 44 -9.50 -13.66 24.50
N THR A 45 -9.43 -13.93 23.21
CA THR A 45 -8.46 -13.30 22.28
C THR A 45 -9.16 -12.24 21.42
N ALA A 46 -8.48 -11.10 21.22
CA ALA A 46 -9.00 -10.04 20.36
C ALA A 46 -8.92 -10.48 18.89
N GLU A 47 -9.96 -10.17 18.12
CA GLU A 47 -10.03 -10.48 16.69
C GLU A 47 -10.33 -9.22 15.87
N SER A 48 -9.85 -9.22 14.62
CA SER A 48 -10.11 -8.15 13.66
C SER A 48 -10.43 -8.74 12.30
N LYS A 49 -11.44 -8.19 11.64
CA LYS A 49 -11.87 -8.62 10.30
C LYS A 49 -12.40 -7.44 9.50
N GLU A 50 -12.20 -7.50 8.18
CA GLU A 50 -12.82 -6.57 7.24
C GLU A 50 -13.99 -7.26 6.54
N PHE A 51 -15.05 -6.51 6.29
CA PHE A 51 -16.22 -6.98 5.52
C PHE A 51 -16.92 -5.80 4.86
N THR A 52 -17.61 -6.11 3.76
CA THR A 52 -18.41 -5.11 3.04
C THR A 52 -19.86 -5.22 3.43
N MET A 53 -20.49 -4.09 3.80
CA MET A 53 -21.90 -4.00 4.11
C MET A 53 -22.48 -2.75 3.43
N HIS A 54 -23.57 -2.92 2.65
CA HIS A 54 -24.23 -1.84 1.91
C HIS A 54 -23.26 -0.99 1.04
N GLY A 55 -22.20 -1.61 0.48
CA GLY A 55 -21.21 -0.91 -0.32
C GLY A 55 -20.13 -0.14 0.47
N ILE A 56 -20.20 -0.21 1.80
CA ILE A 56 -19.20 0.38 2.71
C ILE A 56 -18.25 -0.72 3.18
N LEU A 57 -16.95 -0.50 3.11
CA LEU A 57 -15.96 -1.41 3.65
C LEU A 57 -15.71 -1.07 5.12
N LEU A 58 -16.09 -1.99 6.00
CA LEU A 58 -15.98 -1.85 7.43
C LEU A 58 -14.87 -2.72 7.98
N SER A 59 -14.02 -2.15 8.83
CA SER A 59 -13.14 -2.89 9.73
C SER A 59 -13.84 -3.08 11.05
N ILE A 60 -14.01 -4.35 11.47
CA ILE A 60 -14.51 -4.70 12.80
C ILE A 60 -13.35 -5.19 13.65
N ARG A 61 -13.24 -4.64 14.84
CA ARG A 61 -12.31 -5.12 15.88
C ARG A 61 -13.08 -5.45 17.11
N ILE A 62 -12.89 -6.67 17.64
CA ILE A 62 -13.61 -7.20 18.78
C ILE A 62 -12.60 -7.45 19.90
N LEU A 63 -12.83 -6.81 21.03
CA LEU A 63 -11.97 -6.89 22.20
C LEU A 63 -12.76 -7.56 23.34
N PRO A 64 -12.25 -8.65 23.94
CA PRO A 64 -12.87 -9.22 25.11
C PRO A 64 -12.67 -8.28 26.29
N VAL A 65 -13.73 -8.00 27.01
CA VAL A 65 -13.66 -7.31 28.33
C VAL A 65 -13.56 -8.39 29.39
N ILE A 66 -12.39 -8.55 29.95
CA ILE A 66 -12.16 -9.46 31.07
C ILE A 66 -12.67 -8.75 32.33
N PRO A 67 -13.50 -9.19 33.11
CA PRO A 67 -14.13 -10.36 33.52
C PRO A 67 -15.12 -10.36 34.66
N ARG A 68 -15.97 -11.29 34.65
CA ARG A 68 -16.44 -12.03 35.87
C ARG A 68 -16.82 -13.42 35.37
N PRO A 69 -16.67 -14.50 36.18
CA PRO A 69 -16.76 -15.88 35.65
C PRO A 69 -18.11 -16.30 35.10
N LYS A 70 -19.10 -15.42 34.95
CA LYS A 70 -20.46 -15.75 34.46
C LYS A 70 -21.09 -14.77 33.46
N ALA A 71 -20.48 -13.66 33.12
CA ALA A 71 -21.03 -12.73 32.13
C ALA A 71 -19.91 -12.05 31.34
N GLY A 72 -19.39 -12.74 30.35
CA GLY A 72 -18.44 -12.14 29.41
C GLY A 72 -19.12 -11.02 28.60
N CYS A 73 -18.43 -9.92 28.39
CA CYS A 73 -18.82 -8.89 27.45
C CYS A 73 -17.65 -8.62 26.47
N ALA A 74 -17.98 -8.09 25.32
CA ALA A 74 -16.98 -7.69 24.32
C ALA A 74 -17.26 -6.26 23.86
N ILE A 75 -16.21 -5.52 23.56
CA ILE A 75 -16.29 -4.23 22.89
C ILE A 75 -16.11 -4.49 21.41
N VAL A 76 -17.06 -4.01 20.62
CA VAL A 76 -17.01 -4.05 19.16
C VAL A 76 -16.69 -2.66 18.66
N ILE A 77 -15.60 -2.50 17.94
CA ILE A 77 -15.18 -1.27 17.29
C ILE A 77 -15.41 -1.44 15.80
N LEU A 78 -16.21 -0.55 15.21
CA LEU A 78 -16.45 -0.50 13.77
C LEU A 78 -15.84 0.77 13.21
N GLN A 79 -15.14 0.63 12.12
CA GLN A 79 -14.54 1.74 11.41
C GLN A 79 -14.83 1.61 9.93
N ASP A 80 -15.38 2.65 9.32
CA ASP A 80 -15.46 2.78 7.88
C ASP A 80 -14.05 3.06 7.33
N ILE A 81 -13.56 2.15 6.51
CA ILE A 81 -12.24 2.21 5.89
C ILE A 81 -12.33 2.34 4.36
N THR A 82 -13.52 2.63 3.82
CA THR A 82 -13.75 2.70 2.38
C THR A 82 -12.83 3.71 1.69
N GLU A 83 -12.79 4.94 2.20
CA GLU A 83 -11.94 5.98 1.64
C GLU A 83 -10.44 5.72 1.86
N LEU A 84 -10.09 5.11 3.01
CA LEU A 84 -8.71 4.73 3.29
C LEU A 84 -8.23 3.69 2.27
N ARG A 85 -9.01 2.64 2.05
CA ARG A 85 -8.68 1.59 1.07
C ARG A 85 -8.54 2.13 -0.35
N LYS A 86 -9.48 2.99 -0.78
CA LYS A 86 -9.37 3.63 -2.10
C LYS A 86 -8.07 4.41 -2.27
N LYS A 87 -7.68 5.17 -1.25
CA LYS A 87 -6.41 5.92 -1.28
C LYS A 87 -5.18 5.00 -1.30
N ASP A 88 -5.20 3.92 -0.53
CA ASP A 88 -4.12 2.93 -0.54
C ASP A 88 -3.98 2.27 -1.91
N GLU A 89 -5.10 1.90 -2.54
CA GLU A 89 -5.13 1.35 -3.90
C GLU A 89 -4.62 2.36 -4.94
N GLU A 90 -5.04 3.63 -4.84
CA GLU A 90 -4.54 4.69 -5.72
C GLU A 90 -3.02 4.89 -5.57
N LEU A 91 -2.52 4.89 -4.34
CA LEU A 91 -1.08 5.00 -4.06
C LEU A 91 -0.32 3.80 -4.62
N LEU A 92 -0.86 2.59 -4.48
CA LEU A 92 -0.26 1.39 -5.03
C LEU A 92 -0.17 1.46 -6.56
N ILE A 93 -1.27 1.84 -7.23
CA ILE A 93 -1.30 2.02 -8.69
C ILE A 93 -0.26 3.07 -9.12
N LYS A 94 -0.20 4.22 -8.44
CA LYS A 94 0.79 5.26 -8.73
C LYS A 94 2.22 4.74 -8.59
N SER A 95 2.52 3.97 -7.56
CA SER A 95 3.86 3.41 -7.36
C SER A 95 4.26 2.44 -8.47
N VAL A 96 3.33 1.58 -8.91
CA VAL A 96 3.56 0.65 -10.03
C VAL A 96 3.82 1.40 -11.34
N VAL A 97 3.02 2.44 -11.63
CA VAL A 97 3.22 3.27 -12.83
C VAL A 97 4.56 3.99 -12.82
N ILE A 98 4.97 4.54 -11.68
CA ILE A 98 6.27 5.19 -11.53
C ILE A 98 7.42 4.19 -11.80
N LYS A 99 7.35 2.99 -11.22
CA LYS A 99 8.34 1.94 -11.48
C LYS A 99 8.43 1.59 -12.98
N GLU A 100 7.29 1.42 -13.63
CA GLU A 100 7.25 1.13 -15.07
C GLU A 100 7.87 2.26 -15.91
N ILE A 101 7.59 3.53 -15.55
CA ILE A 101 8.21 4.69 -16.22
C ILE A 101 9.74 4.63 -16.09
N HIS A 102 10.26 4.38 -14.89
CA HIS A 102 11.72 4.28 -14.69
C HIS A 102 12.34 3.14 -15.50
N HIS A 103 11.68 1.97 -15.55
CA HIS A 103 12.13 0.86 -16.39
C HIS A 103 12.17 1.20 -17.89
N ARG A 104 11.12 1.90 -18.38
CA ARG A 104 11.09 2.35 -19.79
C ARG A 104 12.15 3.39 -20.09
N VAL A 105 12.37 4.35 -19.20
CA VAL A 105 13.43 5.34 -19.35
C VAL A 105 14.79 4.65 -19.41
N LYS A 106 15.08 3.70 -18.51
CA LYS A 106 16.31 2.92 -18.55
C LYS A 106 16.48 2.20 -19.90
N ASN A 107 15.44 1.51 -20.38
CA ASN A 107 15.50 0.78 -21.65
C ASN A 107 15.77 1.72 -22.85
N ASN A 108 15.14 2.89 -22.86
CA ASN A 108 15.37 3.91 -23.90
C ASN A 108 16.80 4.45 -23.85
N LEU A 109 17.33 4.72 -22.66
CA LEU A 109 18.72 5.17 -22.49
C LEU A 109 19.72 4.09 -22.94
N GLN A 110 19.46 2.82 -22.65
CA GLN A 110 20.30 1.72 -23.14
C GLN A 110 20.28 1.61 -24.67
N THR A 111 19.14 1.85 -25.30
CA THR A 111 19.02 1.89 -26.76
C THR A 111 19.84 3.05 -27.34
N ILE A 112 19.73 4.24 -26.74
CA ILE A 112 20.53 5.41 -27.15
C ILE A 112 22.04 5.13 -27.00
N ALA A 113 22.46 4.57 -25.86
CA ALA A 113 23.85 4.21 -25.63
C ALA A 113 24.36 3.21 -26.68
N SER A 114 23.53 2.24 -27.06
CA SER A 114 23.86 1.25 -28.09
C SER A 114 24.04 1.89 -29.47
N LEU A 115 23.16 2.84 -29.83
CA LEU A 115 23.28 3.61 -31.07
C LEU A 115 24.54 4.48 -31.08
N LEU A 116 24.86 5.16 -30.00
CA LEU A 116 26.07 5.96 -29.86
C LEU A 116 27.34 5.10 -29.98
N ARG A 117 27.37 3.92 -29.36
CA ARG A 117 28.49 2.95 -29.55
C ARG A 117 28.64 2.49 -31.00
N LEU A 118 27.52 2.32 -31.73
CA LEU A 118 27.56 1.97 -33.12
C LEU A 118 28.17 3.11 -33.94
N GLN A 119 27.84 4.38 -33.64
CA GLN A 119 28.44 5.55 -34.31
C GLN A 119 29.92 5.70 -33.94
N GLU A 120 30.31 5.46 -32.67
CA GLU A 120 31.71 5.45 -32.23
C GLU A 120 32.56 4.48 -33.08
N ARG A 121 32.06 3.25 -33.32
CA ARG A 121 32.76 2.24 -34.15
C ARG A 121 32.88 2.66 -35.59
N ARG A 122 31.98 3.48 -36.14
CA ARG A 122 31.99 3.96 -37.53
C ARG A 122 32.78 5.25 -37.72
N ALA A 123 33.06 5.98 -36.64
CA ALA A 123 33.81 7.22 -36.68
C ALA A 123 35.24 6.97 -37.13
N GLN A 124 35.71 7.77 -38.09
CA GLN A 124 37.06 7.70 -38.59
C GLN A 124 38.04 8.60 -37.83
N CYS A 125 37.52 9.66 -37.18
CA CYS A 125 38.30 10.61 -36.41
C CYS A 125 38.33 10.20 -34.94
N ASP A 126 39.52 10.15 -34.34
CA ASP A 126 39.70 9.75 -32.94
C ASP A 126 39.08 10.78 -31.96
N GLU A 127 39.08 12.04 -32.31
CA GLU A 127 38.43 13.08 -31.52
C GLU A 127 36.91 12.82 -31.44
N THR A 128 36.25 12.45 -32.54
CA THR A 128 34.84 12.06 -32.60
C THR A 128 34.57 10.82 -31.76
N LYS A 129 35.45 9.82 -31.74
CA LYS A 129 35.30 8.62 -30.90
C LYS A 129 35.32 8.97 -29.41
N ILE A 130 36.23 9.87 -29.00
CA ILE A 130 36.34 10.31 -27.61
C ILE A 130 35.05 11.00 -27.19
N VAL A 131 34.50 11.93 -27.96
CA VAL A 131 33.25 12.64 -27.67
C VAL A 131 32.07 11.67 -27.57
N LEU A 132 31.95 10.72 -28.50
CA LEU A 132 30.88 9.73 -28.50
C LEU A 132 30.98 8.80 -27.29
N ARG A 133 32.17 8.40 -26.89
CA ARG A 133 32.41 7.60 -25.68
C ARG A 133 31.98 8.35 -24.42
N ASP A 134 32.31 9.63 -24.30
CA ASP A 134 31.89 10.48 -23.19
C ASP A 134 30.34 10.58 -23.13
N CYS A 135 29.68 10.74 -24.29
CA CYS A 135 28.21 10.71 -24.37
C CYS A 135 27.63 9.39 -23.87
N VAL A 136 28.22 8.24 -24.26
CA VAL A 136 27.79 6.91 -23.80
C VAL A 136 27.90 6.81 -22.27
N ASN A 137 29.01 7.26 -21.69
CA ASN A 137 29.21 7.22 -20.24
C ASN A 137 28.20 8.07 -19.51
N ARG A 138 27.90 9.27 -20.01
CA ARG A 138 26.84 10.14 -19.43
C ARG A 138 25.46 9.48 -19.50
N VAL A 139 25.09 8.90 -20.63
CA VAL A 139 23.81 8.19 -20.79
C VAL A 139 23.72 7.00 -19.85
N ASN A 140 24.78 6.22 -19.71
CA ASN A 140 24.82 5.09 -18.78
C ASN A 140 24.68 5.56 -17.31
N SER A 141 25.33 6.66 -16.93
CA SER A 141 25.22 7.21 -15.59
C SER A 141 23.77 7.61 -15.26
N ILE A 142 23.05 8.22 -16.21
CA ILE A 142 21.64 8.56 -16.04
C ILE A 142 20.79 7.28 -15.91
N ALA A 143 21.04 6.25 -16.73
CA ALA A 143 20.32 4.98 -16.68
C ALA A 143 20.46 4.28 -15.32
N ILE A 144 21.65 4.34 -14.71
CA ILE A 144 21.91 3.81 -13.38
C ILE A 144 21.08 4.55 -12.32
N VAL A 145 21.03 5.88 -12.36
CA VAL A 145 20.19 6.67 -11.44
C VAL A 145 18.71 6.25 -11.54
N HIS A 146 18.19 6.11 -12.75
CA HIS A 146 16.81 5.66 -12.98
C HIS A 146 16.56 4.24 -12.48
N GLU A 147 17.54 3.35 -12.55
CA GLU A 147 17.46 2.00 -12.00
C GLU A 147 17.34 2.02 -10.48
N TYR A 148 18.17 2.79 -9.80
CA TYR A 148 18.09 2.94 -8.36
C TYR A 148 16.77 3.57 -7.90
N LEU A 149 16.24 4.55 -8.64
CA LEU A 149 14.93 5.16 -8.36
C LEU A 149 13.78 4.16 -8.51
N SER A 150 13.89 3.20 -9.42
CA SER A 150 12.85 2.18 -9.64
C SER A 150 12.82 1.08 -8.57
N GLN A 151 13.92 0.84 -7.87
CA GLN A 151 14.07 -0.27 -6.91
C GLN A 151 13.65 0.10 -5.49
N GLN A 152 13.43 1.39 -5.18
CA GLN A 152 13.18 1.84 -3.81
C GLN A 152 11.70 2.12 -3.56
N ASP A 153 11.10 1.32 -2.67
CA ASP A 153 9.72 1.51 -2.18
C ASP A 153 9.61 2.60 -1.10
N THR A 154 10.72 3.05 -0.51
CA THR A 154 10.74 3.92 0.70
C THR A 154 11.03 5.39 0.42
N GLY A 155 11.27 5.79 -0.82
CA GLY A 155 11.60 7.19 -1.19
C GLY A 155 12.95 7.71 -0.68
N LEU A 156 13.71 6.93 0.07
CA LEU A 156 15.06 7.27 0.54
C LEU A 156 16.10 6.63 -0.35
N ILE A 157 16.89 7.46 -1.05
CA ILE A 157 17.94 7.01 -1.95
C ILE A 157 19.26 6.92 -1.17
N ASP A 158 19.89 5.74 -1.21
CA ASP A 158 21.26 5.59 -0.74
C ASP A 158 22.23 6.16 -1.78
N VAL A 159 22.58 7.43 -1.59
CA VAL A 159 23.48 8.17 -2.50
C VAL A 159 24.84 7.47 -2.64
N GLY A 160 25.31 6.77 -1.60
CA GLY A 160 26.57 6.03 -1.64
C GLY A 160 26.52 4.85 -2.64
N LYS A 161 25.40 4.12 -2.68
CA LYS A 161 25.21 3.04 -3.67
C LYS A 161 25.11 3.56 -5.10
N VAL A 162 24.39 4.68 -5.30
CA VAL A 162 24.28 5.34 -6.61
C VAL A 162 25.65 5.79 -7.10
N ALA A 163 26.42 6.48 -6.27
CA ALA A 163 27.77 6.96 -6.60
C ALA A 163 28.72 5.80 -6.95
N LYS A 164 28.66 4.70 -6.19
CA LYS A 164 29.45 3.48 -6.47
C LYS A 164 29.05 2.82 -7.78
N GLY A 165 27.75 2.76 -8.08
CA GLY A 165 27.24 2.22 -9.35
C GLY A 165 27.70 3.05 -10.55
N ILE A 166 27.66 4.38 -10.46
CA ILE A 166 28.17 5.28 -11.51
C ILE A 166 29.66 5.09 -11.71
N TYR A 167 30.45 5.04 -10.61
CA TYR A 167 31.91 4.85 -10.69
C TYR A 167 32.31 3.53 -11.36
N GLN A 168 31.54 2.47 -11.19
CA GLN A 168 31.82 1.17 -11.83
C GLN A 168 31.42 1.11 -13.32
N ALA A 169 30.59 2.05 -13.79
CA ALA A 169 30.07 2.05 -15.16
C ALA A 169 30.83 2.98 -16.12
N ILE A 170 31.77 3.80 -15.60
CA ILE A 170 32.68 4.69 -16.33
C ILE A 170 34.01 3.99 -16.54
#